data_29b33ff4cfec0c7afcbc163a22941030
#
_entry.id   29b33ff4cfec0c7afcbc163a22941030
#
_cell.length_a   1.000
_cell.length_b   1.000
_cell.length_c   1.000
_cell.angle_alpha   90.00
_cell.angle_beta   90.00
_cell.angle_gamma   90.00
#
_symmetry.space_group_name_H-M   'P 1'
#
loop_
_entity.id
_entity.type
_entity.pdbx_description
1 polymer ?
#
loop_
_entity_poly.entity_id
_entity_poly.type
_entity_poly.pdbx_seq_one_letter_code
_entity_poly.pdbx_strand_id
1 'polypeptide(L)'
;MKRNFILVLFAAVAMVKPLAERPNFILCMADDQGWGDTGYNGHPILKTPVMDEMARSGLRFDRFYSAAAVCSPTRGSVMTGRNPNRFGCFAWGYTLRPQEITIAEALKKAGYTTGHFGKWHIGSMRADGAASPGNSGFDDWFSSPNFYENSPLFSHNGQVIETDGESSHVTTALALDWIANAAKRDQPFLAVIWFGNPHSPHVAVDKYKKMYADQPDGAAHFYGEITAMDAALGELRKGIRKLGVADNTVLWYCSDNGAIPRGSTGGLRARKGSLYEGGIRVPAIIEWPARIKSNRITNMNGNTSDIYPTLLELAGAPLPKNQPVLDGTSLVPVLNGKAMRREKPMGFWTYQAKGHGRKSRAMLEELRQEQLAGNQKPAEPEGQIDRQYPTDTLPGHTTWIDGDYKLHRLPVKKNKGEFAYELYHLGNDPGEQQNLLGNNEKLAKRVARMKTGLAAWQKSVVKSLNGDDYR
;
A
#
# COMPACT_ATOMS: atom_id res chain seq x y z
N MET A 1 23.57 -56.67 18.88
CA MET A 1 24.18 -55.35 18.58
C MET A 1 23.06 -54.36 18.23
N LYS A 2 22.67 -53.51 19.20
CA LYS A 2 21.64 -52.45 18.98
C LYS A 2 22.37 -51.19 18.60
N ARG A 3 22.16 -50.67 17.38
CA ARG A 3 22.67 -49.39 16.90
C ARG A 3 21.73 -48.28 17.38
N ASN A 4 22.17 -47.46 18.33
CA ASN A 4 21.50 -46.22 18.70
C ASN A 4 21.80 -45.14 17.64
N PHE A 5 20.76 -44.72 16.93
CA PHE A 5 20.83 -43.49 16.09
C PHE A 5 20.60 -42.29 17.00
N ILE A 6 21.62 -41.50 17.19
CA ILE A 6 21.50 -40.15 17.81
C ILE A 6 21.03 -39.20 16.72
N LEU A 7 19.80 -38.75 16.84
CA LEU A 7 19.23 -37.67 16.01
C LEU A 7 19.77 -36.33 16.54
N VAL A 8 20.75 -35.74 15.85
CA VAL A 8 21.23 -34.41 16.18
C VAL A 8 20.28 -33.41 15.53
N LEU A 9 19.41 -32.79 16.33
CA LEU A 9 18.57 -31.68 15.91
C LEU A 9 19.45 -30.43 15.80
N PHE A 10 19.81 -30.00 14.59
CA PHE A 10 20.37 -28.67 14.37
C PHE A 10 19.24 -27.63 14.48
N ALA A 11 19.14 -27.01 15.65
CA ALA A 11 18.38 -25.77 15.78
C ALA A 11 19.12 -24.68 15.00
N ALA A 12 18.59 -24.26 13.88
CA ALA A 12 19.08 -23.07 13.18
C ALA A 12 18.77 -21.85 14.04
N VAL A 13 19.74 -21.42 14.84
CA VAL A 13 19.71 -20.13 15.53
C VAL A 13 19.79 -19.07 14.42
N ALA A 14 18.68 -18.43 14.11
CA ALA A 14 18.68 -17.26 13.26
C ALA A 14 19.53 -16.17 13.96
N MET A 15 20.71 -15.90 13.44
CA MET A 15 21.57 -14.83 13.96
C MET A 15 20.83 -13.50 13.69
N VAL A 16 20.41 -12.85 14.76
CA VAL A 16 19.82 -11.50 14.70
C VAL A 16 20.94 -10.54 14.33
N LYS A 17 20.82 -9.86 13.18
CA LYS A 17 21.82 -8.86 12.76
C LYS A 17 21.91 -7.72 13.77
N PRO A 18 23.10 -7.15 14.01
CA PRO A 18 23.25 -5.91 14.75
C PRO A 18 22.36 -4.81 14.19
N LEU A 19 21.86 -3.90 15.02
CA LEU A 19 20.95 -2.81 14.58
C LEU A 19 21.55 -1.97 13.46
N ALA A 20 22.83 -1.61 13.56
CA ALA A 20 23.55 -0.82 12.54
C ALA A 20 23.68 -1.52 11.17
N GLU A 21 23.52 -2.85 11.09
CA GLU A 21 23.55 -3.61 9.85
C GLU A 21 22.17 -3.80 9.22
N ARG A 22 21.09 -3.40 9.91
CA ARG A 22 19.73 -3.52 9.40
C ARG A 22 19.41 -2.40 8.42
N PRO A 23 18.70 -2.68 7.31
CA PRO A 23 18.37 -1.63 6.36
C PRO A 23 17.36 -0.64 6.93
N ASN A 24 17.48 0.61 6.54
CA ASN A 24 16.41 1.58 6.67
C ASN A 24 15.30 1.30 5.66
N PHE A 25 14.09 1.71 5.98
CA PHE A 25 12.93 1.57 5.11
C PHE A 25 12.29 2.93 4.84
N ILE A 26 12.05 3.22 3.56
CA ILE A 26 11.24 4.35 3.12
C ILE A 26 10.14 3.81 2.22
N LEU A 27 8.88 3.99 2.63
CA LEU A 27 7.70 3.59 1.88
C LEU A 27 7.00 4.82 1.30
N CYS A 28 7.16 5.04 0.00
CA CYS A 28 6.48 6.11 -0.73
C CYS A 28 5.23 5.57 -1.41
N MET A 29 4.11 6.30 -1.31
CA MET A 29 2.86 5.92 -1.96
C MET A 29 2.18 7.14 -2.57
N ALA A 30 1.83 7.03 -3.87
CA ALA A 30 0.95 7.98 -4.55
C ALA A 30 -0.51 7.70 -4.20
N ASP A 31 -1.37 8.70 -4.40
CA ASP A 31 -2.81 8.64 -4.22
C ASP A 31 -3.50 8.75 -5.58
N ASP A 32 -4.11 7.65 -6.05
CA ASP A 32 -4.82 7.59 -7.34
C ASP A 32 -3.96 7.56 -8.62
N GLN A 33 -2.67 7.25 -8.54
CA GLN A 33 -1.83 7.12 -9.73
C GLN A 33 -2.05 5.76 -10.41
N GLY A 34 -2.49 5.76 -11.65
CA GLY A 34 -2.67 4.56 -12.46
C GLY A 34 -1.35 3.91 -12.89
N TRP A 35 -1.41 2.62 -13.27
CA TRP A 35 -0.26 1.89 -13.79
C TRP A 35 0.37 2.59 -15.01
N GLY A 36 -0.48 3.15 -15.89
CA GLY A 36 -0.05 3.87 -17.07
C GLY A 36 0.37 5.33 -16.83
N ASP A 37 0.27 5.86 -15.60
CA ASP A 37 0.62 7.24 -15.27
C ASP A 37 2.11 7.39 -14.92
N THR A 38 2.98 6.76 -15.70
CA THR A 38 4.45 6.87 -15.59
C THR A 38 5.11 6.77 -16.97
N GLY A 39 6.23 7.46 -17.16
CA GLY A 39 6.98 7.42 -18.42
C GLY A 39 7.52 6.01 -18.71
N TYR A 40 8.04 5.30 -17.70
CA TYR A 40 8.57 3.94 -17.86
C TYR A 40 7.52 2.88 -18.22
N ASN A 41 6.22 3.15 -18.01
CA ASN A 41 5.11 2.33 -18.50
C ASN A 41 4.51 2.87 -19.81
N GLY A 42 5.18 3.82 -20.47
CA GLY A 42 4.86 4.27 -21.81
C GLY A 42 3.82 5.38 -21.91
N HIS A 43 3.63 6.20 -20.86
CA HIS A 43 2.74 7.37 -20.97
C HIS A 43 3.29 8.35 -22.02
N PRO A 44 2.51 8.75 -23.06
CA PRO A 44 3.04 9.50 -24.19
C PRO A 44 3.37 10.97 -23.88
N ILE A 45 2.79 11.55 -22.83
CA ILE A 45 2.85 13.00 -22.52
C ILE A 45 3.48 13.24 -21.16
N LEU A 46 3.10 12.47 -20.14
CA LEU A 46 3.49 12.68 -18.76
C LEU A 46 5.00 12.53 -18.54
N LYS A 47 5.59 13.46 -17.82
CA LYS A 47 7.03 13.51 -17.51
C LYS A 47 7.28 13.04 -16.08
N THR A 48 7.88 11.86 -15.93
CA THR A 48 8.27 11.27 -14.64
C THR A 48 9.74 10.83 -14.65
N PRO A 49 10.69 11.75 -14.92
CA PRO A 49 12.10 11.39 -15.14
C PRO A 49 12.74 10.72 -13.92
N VAL A 50 12.30 11.02 -12.70
CA VAL A 50 12.82 10.41 -11.46
C VAL A 50 12.33 8.98 -11.31
N MET A 51 11.03 8.73 -11.48
CA MET A 51 10.47 7.36 -11.47
C MET A 51 11.06 6.52 -12.61
N ASP A 52 11.29 7.11 -13.78
CA ASP A 52 11.92 6.43 -14.92
C ASP A 52 13.37 6.07 -14.61
N GLU A 53 14.12 6.93 -13.91
CA GLU A 53 15.47 6.61 -13.44
C GLU A 53 15.42 5.52 -12.34
N MET A 54 14.50 5.60 -11.38
CA MET A 54 14.30 4.57 -10.35
C MET A 54 14.02 3.19 -10.99
N ALA A 55 13.16 3.15 -12.03
CA ALA A 55 12.85 1.92 -12.75
C ALA A 55 14.09 1.32 -13.44
N ARG A 56 15.04 2.17 -13.90
CA ARG A 56 16.31 1.73 -14.48
C ARG A 56 17.37 1.36 -13.45
N SER A 57 17.38 2.00 -12.27
CA SER A 57 18.39 1.77 -11.24
C SER A 57 18.01 0.71 -10.21
N GLY A 58 16.73 0.35 -10.13
CA GLY A 58 16.18 -0.57 -9.15
C GLY A 58 15.53 -1.82 -9.73
N LEU A 59 14.57 -2.36 -8.97
CA LEU A 59 13.69 -3.46 -9.37
C LEU A 59 12.30 -2.91 -9.68
N ARG A 60 11.90 -2.97 -10.95
CA ARG A 60 10.55 -2.66 -11.41
C ARG A 60 9.66 -3.90 -11.34
N PHE A 61 8.48 -3.74 -10.78
CA PHE A 61 7.42 -4.76 -10.85
C PHE A 61 6.46 -4.40 -11.99
N ASP A 62 6.35 -5.28 -12.97
CA ASP A 62 5.33 -5.14 -14.02
C ASP A 62 3.95 -5.54 -13.52
N ARG A 63 3.88 -6.40 -12.48
CA ARG A 63 2.64 -6.87 -11.85
C ARG A 63 2.68 -6.66 -10.34
N PHE A 64 2.43 -5.43 -9.90
CA PHE A 64 2.23 -5.11 -8.49
C PHE A 64 0.79 -4.64 -8.27
N TYR A 65 0.19 -5.12 -7.19
CA TYR A 65 -1.24 -4.90 -6.93
C TYR A 65 -1.45 -4.16 -5.60
N SER A 66 -2.33 -3.18 -5.61
CA SER A 66 -2.96 -2.69 -4.40
C SER A 66 -3.93 -3.74 -3.85
N ALA A 67 -3.96 -3.99 -2.54
CA ALA A 67 -4.81 -5.04 -1.95
C ALA A 67 -6.31 -4.75 -2.06
N ALA A 68 -6.67 -3.53 -2.41
CA ALA A 68 -8.03 -3.10 -2.73
C ALA A 68 -7.98 -2.05 -3.84
N ALA A 69 -9.12 -1.83 -4.50
CA ALA A 69 -9.23 -0.84 -5.58
C ALA A 69 -9.49 0.59 -5.07
N VAL A 70 -9.26 0.85 -3.78
CA VAL A 70 -9.50 2.16 -3.12
C VAL A 70 -8.53 2.38 -1.95
N CYS A 71 -8.36 3.66 -1.59
CA CYS A 71 -7.27 4.17 -0.73
C CYS A 71 -7.21 3.60 0.71
N SER A 72 -8.18 3.88 1.62
CA SER A 72 -8.09 3.43 3.02
C SER A 72 -7.82 1.92 3.15
N PRO A 73 -8.55 1.04 2.44
CA PRO A 73 -8.31 -0.40 2.50
C PRO A 73 -6.88 -0.79 2.12
N THR A 74 -6.34 -0.21 1.04
CA THR A 74 -4.96 -0.50 0.61
C THR A 74 -3.94 -0.01 1.63
N ARG A 75 -4.12 1.19 2.20
CA ARG A 75 -3.23 1.72 3.24
C ARG A 75 -3.23 0.84 4.48
N GLY A 76 -4.40 0.35 4.90
CA GLY A 76 -4.53 -0.65 5.96
C GLY A 76 -3.79 -1.94 5.64
N SER A 77 -3.81 -2.42 4.38
CA SER A 77 -3.09 -3.64 3.98
C SER A 77 -1.57 -3.47 4.04
N VAL A 78 -1.04 -2.29 3.74
CA VAL A 78 0.40 -1.98 3.90
C VAL A 78 0.80 -2.07 5.36
N MET A 79 -0.02 -1.47 6.23
CA MET A 79 0.29 -1.44 7.67
C MET A 79 0.21 -2.81 8.33
N THR A 80 -0.67 -3.71 7.88
CA THR A 80 -1.00 -4.96 8.58
C THR A 80 -0.53 -6.23 7.87
N GLY A 81 -0.18 -6.17 6.59
CA GLY A 81 0.11 -7.37 5.76
C GLY A 81 -1.12 -8.22 5.46
N ARG A 82 -2.33 -7.68 5.63
CA ARG A 82 -3.60 -8.41 5.57
C ARG A 82 -4.55 -7.83 4.53
N ASN A 83 -5.47 -8.67 4.05
CA ASN A 83 -6.58 -8.16 3.25
C ASN A 83 -7.47 -7.25 4.11
N PRO A 84 -7.83 -6.05 3.62
CA PRO A 84 -8.53 -5.05 4.44
C PRO A 84 -9.91 -5.48 4.95
N ASN A 85 -10.56 -6.43 4.29
CA ASN A 85 -11.84 -6.96 4.78
C ASN A 85 -11.69 -7.77 6.07
N ARG A 86 -10.48 -8.27 6.42
CA ARG A 86 -10.26 -9.00 7.69
C ARG A 86 -10.48 -8.12 8.92
N PHE A 87 -10.18 -6.84 8.79
CA PHE A 87 -10.36 -5.87 9.88
C PHE A 87 -11.44 -4.82 9.59
N GLY A 88 -12.32 -5.09 8.62
CA GLY A 88 -13.50 -4.27 8.35
C GLY A 88 -13.25 -2.95 7.62
N CYS A 89 -12.06 -2.72 7.07
CA CYS A 89 -11.77 -1.54 6.25
C CYS A 89 -12.25 -1.78 4.81
N PHE A 90 -13.55 -1.59 4.56
CA PHE A 90 -14.18 -1.97 3.29
C PHE A 90 -14.08 -0.93 2.18
N ALA A 91 -14.02 0.36 2.54
CA ALA A 91 -14.06 1.48 1.61
C ALA A 91 -13.26 2.67 2.17
N TRP A 92 -13.21 3.78 1.42
CA TRP A 92 -12.54 5.00 1.88
C TRP A 92 -13.19 5.57 3.14
N GLY A 93 -12.36 6.07 4.06
CA GLY A 93 -12.79 6.64 5.35
C GLY A 93 -13.08 5.62 6.44
N TYR A 94 -12.88 4.32 6.19
CA TYR A 94 -12.85 3.30 7.24
C TYR A 94 -11.48 3.29 7.93
N THR A 95 -11.47 2.90 9.22
CA THR A 95 -10.27 2.90 10.07
C THR A 95 -9.69 1.50 10.26
N LEU A 96 -8.46 1.44 10.75
CA LEU A 96 -7.90 0.22 11.32
C LEU A 96 -8.68 -0.19 12.57
N ARG A 97 -8.63 -1.47 12.89
CA ARG A 97 -8.98 -1.97 14.24
C ARG A 97 -7.79 -1.79 15.15
N PRO A 98 -7.98 -1.30 16.38
CA PRO A 98 -6.88 -1.15 17.35
C PRO A 98 -6.18 -2.48 17.71
N GLN A 99 -6.83 -3.62 17.44
CA GLN A 99 -6.25 -4.94 17.65
C GLN A 99 -5.27 -5.39 16.54
N GLU A 100 -5.25 -4.70 15.40
CA GLU A 100 -4.28 -4.99 14.35
C GLU A 100 -2.87 -4.59 14.81
N ILE A 101 -1.89 -5.41 14.46
CA ILE A 101 -0.48 -5.11 14.72
C ILE A 101 0.10 -4.52 13.44
N THR A 102 0.48 -3.26 13.48
CA THR A 102 1.04 -2.56 12.33
C THR A 102 2.53 -2.87 12.14
N ILE A 103 3.03 -2.64 10.91
CA ILE A 103 4.46 -2.77 10.62
C ILE A 103 5.30 -1.77 11.45
N ALA A 104 4.77 -0.59 11.74
CA ALA A 104 5.45 0.38 12.58
C ALA A 104 5.63 -0.14 14.02
N GLU A 105 4.57 -0.71 14.62
CA GLU A 105 4.65 -1.34 15.94
C GLU A 105 5.63 -2.52 15.98
N ALA A 106 5.60 -3.36 14.93
CA ALA A 106 6.45 -4.53 14.84
C ALA A 106 7.93 -4.15 14.67
N LEU A 107 8.25 -3.17 13.84
CA LEU A 107 9.61 -2.66 13.64
C LEU A 107 10.10 -1.84 14.84
N LYS A 108 9.24 -1.06 15.50
CA LYS A 108 9.57 -0.36 16.75
C LYS A 108 10.03 -1.34 17.84
N LYS A 109 9.31 -2.47 18.01
CA LYS A 109 9.73 -3.56 18.92
C LYS A 109 11.06 -4.19 18.49
N ALA A 110 11.41 -4.12 17.22
CA ALA A 110 12.69 -4.56 16.68
C ALA A 110 13.80 -3.50 16.75
N GLY A 111 13.56 -2.33 17.36
CA GLY A 111 14.54 -1.27 17.59
C GLY A 111 14.61 -0.21 16.48
N TYR A 112 13.64 -0.15 15.61
CA TYR A 112 13.52 0.94 14.62
C TYR A 112 12.91 2.18 15.24
N THR A 113 13.34 3.37 14.79
CA THR A 113 12.55 4.59 14.95
C THR A 113 11.60 4.73 13.77
N THR A 114 10.41 5.31 13.97
CA THR A 114 9.30 5.26 13.00
C THR A 114 8.70 6.64 12.80
N GLY A 115 8.52 7.03 11.53
CA GLY A 115 7.91 8.31 11.15
C GLY A 115 6.86 8.15 10.06
N HIS A 116 5.76 8.90 10.15
CA HIS A 116 4.71 8.96 9.11
C HIS A 116 4.49 10.37 8.60
N PHE A 117 4.42 10.54 7.27
CA PHE A 117 4.31 11.83 6.59
C PHE A 117 3.24 11.77 5.50
N GLY A 118 2.25 12.67 5.58
CA GLY A 118 1.21 12.82 4.58
C GLY A 118 -0.10 12.12 4.91
N LYS A 119 -0.78 11.54 3.93
CA LYS A 119 -2.13 10.97 4.05
C LYS A 119 -2.16 9.70 4.88
N TRP A 120 -2.81 9.72 6.05
CA TRP A 120 -3.05 8.52 6.87
C TRP A 120 -4.27 7.71 6.40
N HIS A 121 -5.44 8.29 6.46
CA HIS A 121 -6.73 7.80 5.95
C HIS A 121 -7.23 6.45 6.52
N ILE A 122 -6.66 5.99 7.62
CA ILE A 122 -7.03 4.73 8.30
C ILE A 122 -7.17 4.91 9.82
N GLY A 123 -7.38 6.16 10.27
CA GLY A 123 -7.56 6.50 11.69
C GLY A 123 -7.62 7.99 11.91
N SER A 124 -7.80 8.37 13.18
CA SER A 124 -7.92 9.75 13.64
C SER A 124 -6.60 10.53 13.57
N MET A 125 -6.72 11.86 13.44
CA MET A 125 -5.59 12.80 13.58
C MET A 125 -5.44 13.35 15.00
N ARG A 126 -6.26 12.92 15.94
CA ARG A 126 -6.14 13.22 17.36
C ARG A 126 -5.18 12.25 18.03
N ALA A 127 -4.34 12.71 18.95
CA ALA A 127 -3.33 11.86 19.60
C ALA A 127 -3.95 10.71 20.41
N ASP A 128 -5.15 10.92 20.95
CA ASP A 128 -5.92 9.94 21.72
C ASP A 128 -6.74 8.97 20.83
N GLY A 129 -6.76 9.15 19.50
CA GLY A 129 -7.45 8.24 18.58
C GLY A 129 -6.83 6.86 18.58
N ALA A 130 -7.65 5.81 18.76
CA ALA A 130 -7.17 4.44 18.92
C ALA A 130 -6.40 3.91 17.70
N ALA A 131 -6.70 4.40 16.49
CA ALA A 131 -6.00 4.11 15.24
C ALA A 131 -5.26 5.35 14.68
N SER A 132 -4.90 6.32 15.54
CA SER A 132 -4.02 7.43 15.14
C SER A 132 -2.64 6.90 14.72
N PRO A 133 -1.85 7.64 13.93
CA PRO A 133 -0.49 7.20 13.60
C PRO A 133 0.35 6.87 14.84
N GLY A 134 0.28 7.69 15.90
CA GLY A 134 0.99 7.46 17.16
C GLY A 134 0.60 6.14 17.83
N ASN A 135 -0.70 5.87 17.98
CA ASN A 135 -1.20 4.61 18.55
C ASN A 135 -1.06 3.41 17.60
N SER A 136 -0.74 3.67 16.32
CA SER A 136 -0.36 2.65 15.33
C SER A 136 1.17 2.47 15.20
N GLY A 137 1.96 2.95 16.20
CA GLY A 137 3.38 2.65 16.34
C GLY A 137 4.35 3.69 15.79
N PHE A 138 3.90 4.84 15.27
CA PHE A 138 4.80 5.90 14.82
C PHE A 138 5.25 6.79 15.98
N ASP A 139 6.57 6.98 16.10
CA ASP A 139 7.19 7.83 17.13
C ASP A 139 6.95 9.31 16.86
N ASP A 140 6.91 9.66 15.56
CA ASP A 140 6.68 11.02 15.09
C ASP A 140 5.82 11.00 13.82
N TRP A 141 4.90 11.95 13.65
CA TRP A 141 4.04 11.96 12.50
C TRP A 141 3.49 13.33 12.15
N PHE A 142 3.56 13.65 10.85
CA PHE A 142 3.00 14.83 10.21
C PHE A 142 1.93 14.35 9.22
N SER A 143 0.71 14.17 9.69
CA SER A 143 -0.29 13.40 8.96
C SER A 143 -1.55 14.18 8.65
N SER A 144 -2.17 13.82 7.53
CA SER A 144 -3.48 14.33 7.10
C SER A 144 -4.52 13.21 7.10
N PRO A 145 -5.77 13.48 7.49
CA PRO A 145 -6.82 12.45 7.59
C PRO A 145 -7.21 11.84 6.23
N ASN A 146 -7.00 12.56 5.12
CA ASN A 146 -7.29 12.15 3.75
C ASN A 146 -6.32 12.85 2.79
N PHE A 147 -6.65 12.94 1.48
CA PHE A 147 -5.90 13.75 0.52
C PHE A 147 -5.80 15.21 0.99
N TYR A 148 -4.79 15.91 0.53
CA TYR A 148 -4.51 17.30 0.87
C TYR A 148 -3.95 18.05 -0.34
N GLU A 149 -4.26 19.33 -0.38
CA GLU A 149 -3.88 20.26 -1.44
C GLU A 149 -2.57 20.99 -1.06
N ASN A 150 -2.13 21.92 -1.90
CA ASN A 150 -0.98 22.79 -1.60
C ASN A 150 -1.18 23.58 -0.31
N SER A 151 -0.09 23.95 0.34
CA SER A 151 -0.05 24.55 1.68
C SER A 151 -0.91 23.77 2.68
N PRO A 152 -0.61 22.46 2.87
CA PRO A 152 -1.44 21.58 3.66
C PRO A 152 -1.42 21.91 5.15
N LEU A 153 -2.55 21.65 5.81
CA LEU A 153 -2.56 21.45 7.25
C LEU A 153 -2.15 20.02 7.54
N PHE A 154 -1.32 19.83 8.56
CA PHE A 154 -1.01 18.51 9.12
C PHE A 154 -1.28 18.48 10.61
N SER A 155 -1.59 17.30 11.12
CA SER A 155 -1.46 17.03 12.54
C SER A 155 -0.06 16.51 12.81
N HIS A 156 0.72 17.24 13.59
CA HIS A 156 2.01 16.81 14.12
C HIS A 156 1.79 16.28 15.54
N ASN A 157 1.84 14.99 15.69
CA ASN A 157 1.64 14.29 16.96
C ASN A 157 0.36 14.72 17.71
N GLY A 158 -0.71 14.99 16.96
CA GLY A 158 -1.99 15.43 17.48
C GLY A 158 -2.21 16.94 17.48
N GLN A 159 -1.19 17.76 17.27
CA GLN A 159 -1.28 19.22 17.17
C GLN A 159 -1.34 19.68 15.71
N VAL A 160 -2.30 20.52 15.36
CA VAL A 160 -2.43 21.01 13.98
C VAL A 160 -1.37 22.09 13.72
N ILE A 161 -0.65 21.90 12.63
CA ILE A 161 0.34 22.85 12.11
C ILE A 161 -0.04 23.30 10.69
N GLU A 162 0.33 24.53 10.36
CA GLU A 162 0.25 25.07 9.00
C GLU A 162 1.59 24.90 8.28
N THR A 163 1.49 24.62 6.98
CA THR A 163 2.67 24.56 6.11
C THR A 163 2.42 25.40 4.86
N ASP A 164 3.48 25.74 4.12
CA ASP A 164 3.37 26.49 2.88
C ASP A 164 4.16 25.81 1.76
N GLY A 165 3.60 25.81 0.55
CA GLY A 165 4.22 25.26 -0.64
C GLY A 165 3.44 24.15 -1.31
N GLU A 166 4.05 23.54 -2.33
CA GLU A 166 3.50 22.40 -3.07
C GLU A 166 3.48 21.16 -2.16
N SER A 167 2.36 20.47 -2.15
CA SER A 167 2.03 19.42 -1.17
C SER A 167 3.05 18.28 -1.09
N SER A 168 3.56 17.80 -2.24
CA SER A 168 4.54 16.69 -2.28
C SER A 168 5.92 17.14 -1.81
N HIS A 169 6.34 18.37 -2.16
CA HIS A 169 7.60 18.94 -1.69
C HIS A 169 7.58 19.20 -0.19
N VAL A 170 6.48 19.74 0.34
CA VAL A 170 6.30 19.95 1.80
C VAL A 170 6.39 18.61 2.54
N THR A 171 5.66 17.60 2.09
CA THR A 171 5.68 16.25 2.71
C THR A 171 7.08 15.65 2.68
N THR A 172 7.79 15.80 1.57
CA THR A 172 9.16 15.30 1.40
C THR A 172 10.15 16.06 2.28
N ALA A 173 10.03 17.36 2.41
CA ALA A 173 10.90 18.17 3.27
C ALA A 173 10.77 17.78 4.74
N LEU A 174 9.54 17.64 5.27
CA LEU A 174 9.27 17.16 6.62
C LEU A 174 9.87 15.77 6.87
N ALA A 175 9.71 14.86 5.90
CA ALA A 175 10.30 13.52 6.00
C ALA A 175 11.83 13.55 5.98
N LEU A 176 12.46 14.38 5.14
CA LEU A 176 13.92 14.50 5.07
C LEU A 176 14.52 15.09 6.34
N ASP A 177 13.89 16.10 6.93
CA ASP A 177 14.32 16.68 8.20
C ASP A 177 14.29 15.62 9.33
N TRP A 178 13.21 14.82 9.36
CA TRP A 178 13.11 13.73 10.33
C TRP A 178 14.15 12.63 10.05
N ILE A 179 14.33 12.20 8.79
CA ILE A 179 15.33 11.19 8.39
C ILE A 179 16.74 11.66 8.76
N ALA A 180 17.07 12.95 8.56
CA ALA A 180 18.36 13.51 8.94
C ALA A 180 18.62 13.40 10.44
N ASN A 181 17.59 13.55 11.26
CA ASN A 181 17.69 13.37 12.71
C ASN A 181 17.78 11.89 13.11
N ALA A 182 17.05 10.99 12.43
CA ALA A 182 17.14 9.56 12.65
C ALA A 182 18.53 9.01 12.28
N ALA A 183 19.07 9.44 11.13
CA ALA A 183 20.40 9.03 10.65
C ALA A 183 21.56 9.36 11.62
N LYS A 184 21.43 10.41 12.45
CA LYS A 184 22.43 10.78 13.46
C LYS A 184 22.48 9.83 14.66
N ARG A 185 21.46 8.98 14.85
CA ARG A 185 21.30 8.15 16.07
C ARG A 185 21.89 6.75 15.95
N ASP A 186 22.51 6.40 14.81
CA ASP A 186 22.99 5.03 14.51
C ASP A 186 21.90 3.95 14.74
N GLN A 187 20.68 4.30 14.44
CA GLN A 187 19.49 3.49 14.62
C GLN A 187 18.73 3.36 13.28
N PRO A 188 18.33 2.13 12.87
CA PRO A 188 17.56 1.98 11.65
C PRO A 188 16.18 2.63 11.79
N PHE A 189 15.64 3.11 10.66
CA PHE A 189 14.37 3.80 10.65
C PHE A 189 13.38 3.24 9.63
N LEU A 190 12.09 3.47 9.91
CA LEU A 190 10.98 3.36 8.99
C LEU A 190 10.39 4.75 8.77
N ALA A 191 10.46 5.28 7.54
CA ALA A 191 9.75 6.47 7.11
C ALA A 191 8.63 6.08 6.13
N VAL A 192 7.38 6.40 6.47
CA VAL A 192 6.22 6.19 5.60
C VAL A 192 5.81 7.55 5.02
N ILE A 193 5.94 7.72 3.72
CA ILE A 193 5.71 8.98 3.01
C ILE A 193 4.57 8.79 2.01
N TRP A 194 3.36 9.12 2.41
CA TRP A 194 2.16 8.94 1.62
C TRP A 194 1.65 10.27 1.07
N PHE A 195 1.88 10.49 -0.21
CA PHE A 195 1.51 11.72 -0.90
C PHE A 195 -0.02 11.89 -1.00
N GLY A 196 -0.47 13.14 -1.14
CA GLY A 196 -1.84 13.48 -1.48
C GLY A 196 -2.11 13.46 -2.99
N ASN A 197 -1.04 13.60 -3.79
CA ASN A 197 -1.08 13.66 -5.25
C ASN A 197 -1.07 12.25 -5.90
N PRO A 198 -1.73 12.10 -7.07
CA PRO A 198 -2.56 13.08 -7.79
C PRO A 198 -4.07 12.93 -7.50
N HIS A 199 -4.52 12.80 -6.24
CA HIS A 199 -5.94 12.74 -5.91
C HIS A 199 -6.66 14.06 -6.24
N SER A 200 -7.88 13.99 -6.74
CA SER A 200 -8.70 15.20 -6.99
C SER A 200 -9.09 15.93 -5.69
N PRO A 201 -9.25 17.28 -5.73
CA PRO A 201 -9.16 18.19 -6.87
C PRO A 201 -7.72 18.40 -7.33
N HIS A 202 -7.53 18.53 -8.66
CA HIS A 202 -6.20 18.74 -9.23
C HIS A 202 -5.87 20.23 -9.29
N VAL A 203 -4.86 20.65 -8.55
CA VAL A 203 -4.41 22.04 -8.44
C VAL A 203 -2.88 22.10 -8.43
N ALA A 204 -2.28 21.78 -9.57
CA ALA A 204 -0.83 21.89 -9.72
C ALA A 204 -0.38 23.36 -9.65
N VAL A 205 0.76 23.59 -9.00
CA VAL A 205 1.41 24.89 -9.01
C VAL A 205 1.89 25.23 -10.42
N ASP A 206 1.95 26.54 -10.73
CA ASP A 206 2.26 27.08 -12.06
C ASP A 206 3.51 26.48 -12.69
N LYS A 207 4.56 26.27 -11.92
CA LYS A 207 5.83 25.68 -12.37
C LYS A 207 5.63 24.36 -13.11
N TYR A 208 4.79 23.49 -12.58
CA TYR A 208 4.55 22.16 -13.15
C TYR A 208 3.40 22.16 -14.16
N LYS A 209 2.34 22.94 -13.92
CA LYS A 209 1.23 23.09 -14.86
C LYS A 209 1.70 23.59 -16.23
N LYS A 210 2.57 24.60 -16.25
CA LYS A 210 3.13 25.20 -17.48
C LYS A 210 3.92 24.22 -18.35
N MET A 211 4.41 23.11 -17.78
CA MET A 211 5.08 22.03 -18.55
C MET A 211 4.12 21.29 -19.49
N TYR A 212 2.81 21.51 -19.36
CA TYR A 212 1.71 20.87 -20.09
C TYR A 212 0.72 21.90 -20.63
N ALA A 213 1.22 23.09 -21.02
CA ALA A 213 0.39 24.21 -21.49
C ALA A 213 -0.36 23.90 -22.80
N ASP A 214 0.07 22.89 -23.55
CA ASP A 214 -0.55 22.36 -24.77
C ASP A 214 -1.70 21.38 -24.49
N GLN A 215 -1.90 21.00 -23.22
CA GLN A 215 -2.94 20.06 -22.81
C GLN A 215 -4.19 20.78 -22.29
N PRO A 216 -5.39 20.14 -22.32
CA PRO A 216 -6.57 20.67 -21.65
C PRO A 216 -6.29 21.03 -20.19
N ASP A 217 -6.82 22.13 -19.69
CA ASP A 217 -6.51 22.70 -18.38
C ASP A 217 -6.51 21.69 -17.23
N GLY A 218 -7.57 20.88 -17.11
CA GLY A 218 -7.64 19.85 -16.08
C GLY A 218 -6.64 18.72 -16.27
N ALA A 219 -6.18 18.41 -17.49
CA ALA A 219 -5.12 17.44 -17.74
C ALA A 219 -3.76 18.04 -17.38
N ALA A 220 -3.53 19.33 -17.70
CA ALA A 220 -2.32 20.05 -17.32
C ALA A 220 -2.14 20.10 -15.80
N HIS A 221 -3.22 20.28 -15.03
CA HIS A 221 -3.17 20.18 -13.57
C HIS A 221 -2.82 18.77 -13.11
N PHE A 222 -3.50 17.75 -13.62
CA PHE A 222 -3.26 16.34 -13.22
C PHE A 222 -1.81 15.90 -13.52
N TYR A 223 -1.32 16.16 -14.73
CA TYR A 223 0.05 15.86 -15.11
C TYR A 223 1.07 16.68 -14.30
N GLY A 224 0.76 17.94 -14.04
CA GLY A 224 1.58 18.81 -13.22
C GLY A 224 1.75 18.30 -11.79
N GLU A 225 0.70 17.77 -11.16
CA GLU A 225 0.76 17.19 -9.82
C GLU A 225 1.63 15.93 -9.78
N ILE A 226 1.50 15.03 -10.78
CA ILE A 226 2.36 13.83 -10.84
C ILE A 226 3.82 14.23 -11.06
N THR A 227 4.09 15.23 -11.92
CA THR A 227 5.46 15.71 -12.14
C THR A 227 6.03 16.41 -10.91
N ALA A 228 5.21 17.13 -10.13
CA ALA A 228 5.63 17.70 -8.84
C ALA A 228 6.01 16.59 -7.83
N MET A 229 5.18 15.57 -7.72
CA MET A 229 5.46 14.40 -6.87
C MET A 229 6.71 13.64 -7.32
N ASP A 230 6.92 13.47 -8.63
CA ASP A 230 8.14 12.88 -9.20
C ASP A 230 9.38 13.71 -8.82
N ALA A 231 9.29 15.03 -8.92
CA ALA A 231 10.37 15.92 -8.51
C ALA A 231 10.66 15.85 -7.00
N ALA A 232 9.64 15.81 -6.17
CA ALA A 232 9.75 15.64 -4.72
C ALA A 232 10.41 14.30 -4.35
N LEU A 233 10.06 13.21 -5.06
CA LEU A 233 10.75 11.92 -4.93
C LEU A 233 12.24 12.04 -5.32
N GLY A 234 12.58 12.86 -6.31
CA GLY A 234 13.96 13.19 -6.67
C GLY A 234 14.72 13.91 -5.55
N GLU A 235 14.06 14.83 -4.85
CA GLU A 235 14.63 15.52 -3.67
C GLU A 235 14.88 14.52 -2.53
N LEU A 236 13.93 13.62 -2.27
CA LEU A 236 14.09 12.55 -1.28
C LEU A 236 15.33 11.69 -1.59
N ARG A 237 15.43 11.19 -2.83
CA ARG A 237 16.57 10.36 -3.28
C ARG A 237 17.90 11.10 -3.16
N LYS A 238 17.95 12.37 -3.53
CA LYS A 238 19.13 13.24 -3.37
C LYS A 238 19.45 13.45 -1.89
N GLY A 239 18.45 13.71 -1.06
CA GLY A 239 18.59 13.93 0.37
C GLY A 239 19.20 12.73 1.09
N ILE A 240 18.67 11.51 0.89
CA ILE A 240 19.21 10.30 1.54
C ILE A 240 20.61 9.93 1.06
N ARG A 241 20.98 10.25 -0.21
CA ARG A 241 22.35 10.13 -0.70
C ARG A 241 23.28 11.11 0.02
N LYS A 242 22.88 12.38 0.17
CA LYS A 242 23.65 13.40 0.89
C LYS A 242 23.85 13.05 2.36
N LEU A 243 22.89 12.38 2.99
CA LEU A 243 22.97 11.89 4.35
C LEU A 243 23.83 10.61 4.50
N GLY A 244 24.27 10.01 3.38
CA GLY A 244 25.07 8.78 3.39
C GLY A 244 24.31 7.51 3.75
N VAL A 245 22.97 7.55 3.78
CA VAL A 245 22.14 6.39 4.18
C VAL A 245 21.54 5.63 3.00
N ALA A 246 21.67 6.14 1.78
CA ALA A 246 20.99 5.58 0.59
C ALA A 246 21.37 4.12 0.33
N ASP A 247 22.63 3.73 0.47
CA ASP A 247 23.11 2.38 0.17
C ASP A 247 22.44 1.32 1.05
N ASN A 248 22.19 1.63 2.33
CA ASN A 248 21.52 0.73 3.27
C ASN A 248 20.03 1.10 3.48
N THR A 249 19.40 1.71 2.48
CA THR A 249 17.97 2.07 2.51
C THR A 249 17.20 1.35 1.41
N VAL A 250 16.15 0.65 1.80
CA VAL A 250 15.12 0.14 0.88
C VAL A 250 14.12 1.25 0.64
N LEU A 251 14.17 1.88 -0.52
CA LEU A 251 13.19 2.86 -0.97
C LEU A 251 12.15 2.15 -1.86
N TRP A 252 10.93 2.02 -1.36
CA TRP A 252 9.82 1.36 -2.04
C TRP A 252 8.76 2.37 -2.45
N TYR A 253 8.49 2.47 -3.74
CA TYR A 253 7.43 3.31 -4.30
C TYR A 253 6.31 2.46 -4.87
N CYS A 254 5.05 2.83 -4.63
CA CYS A 254 3.85 2.30 -5.30
C CYS A 254 2.70 3.31 -5.28
N SER A 255 1.55 2.96 -5.88
CA SER A 255 0.28 3.69 -5.71
C SER A 255 -0.70 2.90 -4.84
N ASP A 256 -1.68 3.58 -4.25
CA ASP A 256 -2.69 2.97 -3.36
C ASP A 256 -3.86 2.32 -4.11
N ASN A 257 -4.14 2.71 -5.32
CA ASN A 257 -5.11 2.09 -6.24
C ASN A 257 -4.83 2.49 -7.69
N GLY A 258 -5.53 1.85 -8.63
CA GLY A 258 -5.40 2.14 -10.04
C GLY A 258 -5.99 3.48 -10.46
N ALA A 259 -5.87 3.78 -11.76
CA ALA A 259 -6.19 5.07 -12.37
C ALA A 259 -7.61 5.57 -12.10
N ILE A 260 -7.74 6.84 -11.82
CA ILE A 260 -9.00 7.60 -11.87
C ILE A 260 -9.39 7.89 -13.35
N PRO A 261 -10.60 8.42 -13.62
CA PRO A 261 -11.03 8.70 -15.01
C PRO A 261 -10.05 9.56 -15.83
N ARG A 262 -9.32 10.48 -15.21
CA ARG A 262 -8.33 11.36 -15.85
C ARG A 262 -6.98 10.68 -16.08
N GLY A 263 -6.65 9.68 -15.26
CA GLY A 263 -5.39 8.95 -15.34
C GLY A 263 -5.38 7.87 -16.43
N SER A 264 -4.21 7.33 -16.71
CA SER A 264 -3.96 6.28 -17.68
C SER A 264 -3.90 4.91 -17.02
N THR A 265 -4.65 3.95 -17.56
CA THR A 265 -4.54 2.55 -17.17
C THR A 265 -3.44 1.81 -17.91
N GLY A 266 -2.81 2.41 -18.93
CA GLY A 266 -1.88 1.72 -19.82
C GLY A 266 -2.53 0.59 -20.64
N GLY A 267 -3.82 0.72 -20.98
CA GLY A 267 -4.59 -0.30 -21.72
C GLY A 267 -5.22 -1.38 -20.82
N LEU A 268 -5.02 -1.33 -19.50
CA LEU A 268 -5.65 -2.26 -18.56
C LEU A 268 -7.15 -1.98 -18.40
N ARG A 269 -7.94 -3.04 -18.17
CA ARG A 269 -9.41 -2.96 -18.06
C ARG A 269 -9.85 -2.27 -16.77
N ALA A 270 -10.86 -1.41 -16.89
CA ALA A 270 -11.50 -0.65 -15.81
C ALA A 270 -10.53 0.33 -15.08
N ARG A 271 -10.90 0.80 -13.87
CA ARG A 271 -10.24 1.88 -13.14
C ARG A 271 -10.50 1.73 -11.63
N LYS A 272 -10.02 2.68 -10.81
CA LYS A 272 -10.31 2.80 -9.38
C LYS A 272 -11.74 2.37 -9.03
N GLY A 273 -11.90 1.61 -7.97
CA GLY A 273 -13.17 1.02 -7.54
C GLY A 273 -13.49 -0.34 -8.17
N SER A 274 -12.69 -0.81 -9.15
CA SER A 274 -12.88 -2.10 -9.82
C SER A 274 -11.75 -3.08 -9.52
N LEU A 275 -12.08 -4.39 -9.44
CA LEU A 275 -11.07 -5.43 -9.26
C LEU A 275 -10.49 -5.97 -10.59
N TYR A 276 -10.82 -5.38 -11.72
CA TYR A 276 -10.08 -5.60 -12.96
C TYR A 276 -8.70 -4.93 -12.90
N GLU A 277 -7.79 -5.33 -13.79
CA GLU A 277 -6.38 -4.91 -13.75
C GLU A 277 -6.19 -3.39 -13.61
N GLY A 278 -6.95 -2.58 -14.35
CA GLY A 278 -6.83 -1.12 -14.30
C GLY A 278 -7.25 -0.48 -12.98
N GLY A 279 -7.93 -1.23 -12.10
CA GLY A 279 -8.32 -0.72 -10.77
C GLY A 279 -7.41 -1.15 -9.63
N ILE A 280 -6.65 -2.24 -9.79
CA ILE A 280 -5.79 -2.78 -8.72
C ILE A 280 -4.32 -2.95 -9.11
N ARG A 281 -3.96 -3.03 -10.39
CA ARG A 281 -2.55 -3.05 -10.81
C ARG A 281 -2.02 -1.62 -10.79
N VAL A 282 -0.90 -1.44 -10.09
CA VAL A 282 -0.31 -0.13 -9.81
C VAL A 282 1.18 -0.11 -10.17
N PRO A 283 1.77 1.07 -10.43
CA PRO A 283 3.21 1.19 -10.58
C PRO A 283 3.91 0.81 -9.28
N ALA A 284 5.03 0.08 -9.37
CA ALA A 284 5.85 -0.22 -8.20
C ALA A 284 7.32 -0.41 -8.56
N ILE A 285 8.19 0.22 -7.75
CA ILE A 285 9.64 0.20 -7.91
C ILE A 285 10.28 0.06 -6.53
N ILE A 286 11.35 -0.74 -6.43
CA ILE A 286 12.18 -0.84 -5.23
C ILE A 286 13.61 -0.50 -5.60
N GLU A 287 14.18 0.52 -4.94
CA GLU A 287 15.61 0.80 -4.94
C GLU A 287 16.24 0.30 -3.64
N TRP A 288 17.37 -0.36 -3.77
CA TRP A 288 18.26 -0.71 -2.66
C TRP A 288 19.68 -0.90 -3.22
N PRO A 289 20.47 0.17 -3.33
CA PRO A 289 21.74 0.15 -4.07
C PRO A 289 22.71 -0.95 -3.62
N ALA A 290 22.80 -1.23 -2.32
CA ALA A 290 23.67 -2.28 -1.79
C ALA A 290 23.29 -3.71 -2.23
N ARG A 291 22.03 -3.95 -2.63
CA ARG A 291 21.51 -5.31 -2.87
C ARG A 291 20.86 -5.52 -4.22
N ILE A 292 20.20 -4.52 -4.76
CA ILE A 292 19.48 -4.60 -6.04
C ILE A 292 20.37 -4.01 -7.13
N LYS A 293 20.82 -4.87 -8.03
CA LYS A 293 21.51 -4.44 -9.25
C LYS A 293 20.53 -3.68 -10.14
N SER A 294 21.06 -2.70 -10.88
CA SER A 294 20.29 -1.87 -11.81
C SER A 294 19.55 -2.70 -12.88
N ASN A 295 18.50 -2.10 -13.43
CA ASN A 295 17.72 -2.58 -14.58
C ASN A 295 17.12 -3.99 -14.37
N ARG A 296 16.54 -4.23 -13.20
CA ARG A 296 15.81 -5.47 -12.94
C ARG A 296 14.32 -5.28 -13.14
N ILE A 297 13.72 -6.20 -13.87
CA ILE A 297 12.27 -6.25 -14.10
C ILE A 297 11.76 -7.61 -13.64
N THR A 298 10.61 -7.62 -12.97
CA THR A 298 9.95 -8.85 -12.56
C THR A 298 8.48 -8.86 -12.98
N ASN A 299 8.04 -9.99 -13.52
CA ASN A 299 6.62 -10.30 -13.77
C ASN A 299 5.99 -11.09 -12.61
N MET A 300 6.71 -11.28 -11.51
CA MET A 300 6.14 -11.91 -10.33
C MET A 300 5.07 -11.01 -9.73
N ASN A 301 3.94 -11.59 -9.40
CA ASN A 301 2.85 -10.90 -8.75
C ASN A 301 3.25 -10.46 -7.33
N GLY A 302 3.33 -9.15 -7.08
CA GLY A 302 3.47 -8.56 -5.75
C GLY A 302 2.17 -7.90 -5.31
N ASN A 303 2.01 -7.67 -4.02
CA ASN A 303 0.83 -7.03 -3.43
C ASN A 303 1.25 -6.09 -2.29
N THR A 304 0.48 -5.05 -2.03
CA THR A 304 0.76 -4.13 -0.91
C THR A 304 0.78 -4.82 0.45
N SER A 305 0.05 -5.91 0.64
CA SER A 305 0.14 -6.73 1.85
C SER A 305 1.47 -7.48 2.00
N ASP A 306 2.26 -7.62 0.93
CA ASP A 306 3.58 -8.26 0.97
C ASP A 306 4.64 -7.37 1.62
N ILE A 307 4.39 -6.06 1.72
CA ILE A 307 5.31 -5.10 2.32
C ILE A 307 5.61 -5.50 3.77
N TYR A 308 4.58 -5.76 4.56
CA TYR A 308 4.72 -6.13 5.97
C TYR A 308 5.68 -7.32 6.22
N PRO A 309 5.43 -8.54 5.70
CA PRO A 309 6.33 -9.67 5.93
C PRO A 309 7.71 -9.48 5.28
N THR A 310 7.80 -8.72 4.19
CA THR A 310 9.08 -8.41 3.55
C THR A 310 9.98 -7.55 4.44
N LEU A 311 9.43 -6.47 5.01
CA LEU A 311 10.20 -5.60 5.89
C LEU A 311 10.64 -6.31 7.17
N LEU A 312 9.78 -7.15 7.76
CA LEU A 312 10.18 -7.94 8.93
C LEU A 312 11.33 -8.91 8.63
N GLU A 313 11.27 -9.61 7.50
CA GLU A 313 12.34 -10.52 7.09
C GLU A 313 13.65 -9.76 6.83
N LEU A 314 13.60 -8.62 6.15
CA LEU A 314 14.77 -7.78 5.90
C LEU A 314 15.37 -7.21 7.19
N ALA A 315 14.53 -6.83 8.14
CA ALA A 315 14.93 -6.38 9.47
C ALA A 315 15.50 -7.49 10.34
N GLY A 316 15.33 -8.78 9.95
CA GLY A 316 15.61 -9.91 10.83
C GLY A 316 14.72 -9.93 12.07
N ALA A 317 13.54 -9.34 11.98
CA ALA A 317 12.57 -9.26 13.06
C ALA A 317 11.61 -10.45 13.01
N PRO A 318 11.32 -11.12 14.13
CA PRO A 318 10.32 -12.17 14.17
C PRO A 318 8.90 -11.60 13.97
N LEU A 319 7.99 -12.43 13.49
CA LEU A 319 6.57 -12.08 13.55
C LEU A 319 6.16 -11.86 15.03
N PRO A 320 5.36 -10.83 15.33
CA PRO A 320 4.81 -10.63 16.67
C PRO A 320 4.05 -11.88 17.17
N LYS A 321 4.16 -12.18 18.48
CA LYS A 321 3.59 -13.41 19.06
C LYS A 321 2.10 -13.60 18.78
N ASN A 322 1.33 -12.50 18.79
CA ASN A 322 -0.12 -12.51 18.54
C ASN A 322 -0.47 -11.95 17.15
N GLN A 323 0.41 -12.14 16.17
CA GLN A 323 0.17 -11.67 14.83
C GLN A 323 -1.04 -12.36 14.21
N PRO A 324 -2.10 -11.62 13.83
CA PRO A 324 -3.21 -12.16 13.06
C PRO A 324 -2.76 -12.69 11.70
N VAL A 325 -3.54 -13.60 11.11
CA VAL A 325 -3.21 -14.27 9.83
C VAL A 325 -2.85 -13.25 8.75
N LEU A 326 -1.65 -13.37 8.16
CA LEU A 326 -1.19 -12.54 7.05
C LEU A 326 -1.71 -13.08 5.71
N ASP A 327 -2.13 -12.18 4.81
CA ASP A 327 -2.38 -12.50 3.40
C ASP A 327 -1.12 -12.31 2.56
N GLY A 328 -0.27 -11.37 2.94
CA GLY A 328 1.01 -11.11 2.33
C GLY A 328 2.01 -12.26 2.45
N THR A 329 3.03 -12.22 1.59
CA THR A 329 4.21 -13.10 1.63
C THR A 329 5.46 -12.27 1.41
N SER A 330 6.58 -12.70 1.96
CA SER A 330 7.83 -11.97 1.78
C SER A 330 8.31 -12.01 0.33
N LEU A 331 8.72 -10.84 -0.17
CA LEU A 331 9.33 -10.64 -1.48
C LEU A 331 10.88 -10.71 -1.43
N VAL A 332 11.48 -11.03 -0.30
CA VAL A 332 12.95 -11.18 -0.16
C VAL A 332 13.54 -12.14 -1.20
N PRO A 333 12.93 -13.28 -1.52
CA PRO A 333 13.42 -14.15 -2.59
C PRO A 333 13.47 -13.46 -3.97
N VAL A 334 12.51 -12.55 -4.26
CA VAL A 334 12.48 -11.74 -5.51
C VAL A 334 13.58 -10.69 -5.48
N LEU A 335 13.72 -9.97 -4.36
CA LEU A 335 14.78 -8.98 -4.18
C LEU A 335 16.17 -9.59 -4.39
N ASN A 336 16.36 -10.83 -3.96
CA ASN A 336 17.59 -11.59 -4.13
C ASN A 336 17.72 -12.28 -5.52
N GLY A 337 16.75 -12.12 -6.42
CA GLY A 337 16.77 -12.75 -7.74
C GLY A 337 16.54 -14.27 -7.74
N LYS A 338 16.02 -14.84 -6.64
CA LYS A 338 15.85 -16.30 -6.46
C LYS A 338 14.44 -16.81 -6.78
N ALA A 339 13.43 -15.93 -6.81
CA ALA A 339 12.06 -16.32 -7.10
C ALA A 339 11.52 -15.64 -8.35
N MET A 340 10.91 -16.43 -9.23
CA MET A 340 10.26 -15.97 -10.46
C MET A 340 8.74 -16.14 -10.42
N ARG A 341 8.21 -16.80 -9.40
CA ARG A 341 6.78 -17.09 -9.24
C ARG A 341 6.36 -16.95 -7.79
N ARG A 342 5.18 -16.37 -7.60
CA ARG A 342 4.49 -16.34 -6.30
C ARG A 342 3.83 -17.70 -6.03
N GLU A 343 4.10 -18.28 -4.87
CA GLU A 343 3.51 -19.57 -4.47
C GLU A 343 2.11 -19.39 -3.90
N LYS A 344 1.92 -18.37 -3.04
CA LYS A 344 0.63 -18.09 -2.38
C LYS A 344 -0.26 -17.25 -3.30
N PRO A 345 -1.45 -17.73 -3.70
CA PRO A 345 -2.40 -16.94 -4.46
C PRO A 345 -2.84 -15.67 -3.72
N MET A 346 -3.39 -14.69 -4.45
CA MET A 346 -3.87 -13.43 -3.91
C MET A 346 -5.38 -13.32 -4.07
N GLY A 347 -6.07 -13.01 -2.98
CA GLY A 347 -7.50 -12.73 -2.96
C GLY A 347 -7.79 -11.24 -2.85
N PHE A 348 -8.78 -10.77 -3.61
CA PHE A 348 -9.30 -9.40 -3.56
C PHE A 348 -10.81 -9.44 -3.44
N TRP A 349 -11.37 -8.53 -2.66
CA TRP A 349 -12.80 -8.54 -2.42
C TRP A 349 -13.34 -7.13 -2.20
N THR A 350 -14.22 -6.68 -3.09
CA THR A 350 -15.01 -5.47 -2.87
C THR A 350 -16.27 -5.82 -2.09
N TYR A 351 -16.22 -5.63 -0.78
CA TYR A 351 -17.40 -5.75 0.07
C TYR A 351 -18.34 -4.57 -0.20
N GLN A 352 -19.65 -4.82 -0.22
CA GLN A 352 -20.64 -3.76 -0.47
C GLN A 352 -20.76 -2.84 0.75
N ALA A 353 -19.95 -1.79 0.79
CA ALA A 353 -19.98 -0.76 1.81
C ALA A 353 -19.84 0.62 1.16
N LYS A 354 -20.54 1.60 1.71
CA LYS A 354 -20.43 3.00 1.28
C LYS A 354 -19.26 3.64 2.02
N GLY A 355 -18.38 4.33 1.28
CA GLY A 355 -17.30 5.08 1.88
C GLY A 355 -17.77 6.34 2.60
N HIS A 356 -16.94 6.82 3.53
CA HIS A 356 -17.13 8.03 4.32
C HIS A 356 -16.16 9.11 3.86
N GLY A 357 -16.64 10.09 3.10
CA GLY A 357 -15.82 11.20 2.61
C GLY A 357 -15.84 12.38 3.57
N ARG A 358 -14.65 12.81 4.03
CA ARG A 358 -14.47 14.10 4.70
C ARG A 358 -13.27 14.82 4.08
N LYS A 359 -13.32 16.15 4.02
CA LYS A 359 -12.22 16.97 3.51
C LYS A 359 -11.19 17.19 4.61
N SER A 360 -9.94 16.88 4.35
CA SER A 360 -8.83 16.98 5.32
C SER A 360 -8.72 18.35 5.96
N ARG A 361 -8.72 19.41 5.14
CA ARG A 361 -8.61 20.79 5.64
C ARG A 361 -9.74 21.13 6.62
N ALA A 362 -10.99 20.76 6.33
CA ALA A 362 -12.12 21.02 7.22
C ALA A 362 -11.99 20.29 8.57
N MET A 363 -11.55 19.01 8.53
CA MET A 363 -11.34 18.22 9.75
C MET A 363 -10.21 18.77 10.62
N LEU A 364 -9.10 19.17 9.98
CA LEU A 364 -7.95 19.71 10.70
C LEU A 364 -8.22 21.12 11.20
N GLU A 365 -8.97 21.93 10.46
CA GLU A 365 -9.37 23.26 10.94
C GLU A 365 -10.33 23.15 12.15
N GLU A 366 -11.28 22.22 12.13
CA GLU A 366 -12.12 21.94 13.31
C GLU A 366 -11.26 21.55 14.54
N LEU A 367 -10.32 20.62 14.37
CA LEU A 367 -9.38 20.25 15.43
C LEU A 367 -8.55 21.44 15.92
N ARG A 368 -8.04 22.27 15.00
CA ARG A 368 -7.29 23.46 15.32
C ARG A 368 -8.09 24.46 16.15
N GLN A 369 -9.36 24.71 15.79
CA GLN A 369 -10.23 25.60 16.57
C GLN A 369 -10.50 25.06 17.99
N GLU A 370 -10.69 23.77 18.15
CA GLU A 370 -10.80 23.15 19.46
C GLU A 370 -9.52 23.34 20.30
N GLN A 371 -8.35 23.18 19.69
CA GLN A 371 -7.05 23.37 20.33
C GLN A 371 -6.85 24.82 20.79
N LEU A 372 -7.15 25.78 19.94
CA LEU A 372 -7.06 27.21 20.26
C LEU A 372 -8.02 27.63 21.38
N ALA A 373 -9.18 27.00 21.42
CA ALA A 373 -10.19 27.24 22.47
C ALA A 373 -9.91 26.49 23.79
N GLY A 374 -8.91 25.61 23.82
CA GLY A 374 -8.59 24.77 24.99
C GLY A 374 -9.68 23.76 25.36
N ASN A 375 -10.53 23.37 24.39
CA ASN A 375 -11.68 22.48 24.60
C ASN A 375 -11.67 21.28 23.63
N GLN A 376 -10.51 20.71 23.37
CA GLN A 376 -10.35 19.59 22.46
C GLN A 376 -11.23 18.40 22.88
N LYS A 377 -12.09 17.95 21.98
CA LYS A 377 -12.95 16.79 22.18
C LYS A 377 -12.12 15.50 22.10
N PRO A 378 -12.52 14.42 22.79
CA PRO A 378 -11.91 13.11 22.62
C PRO A 378 -12.13 12.59 21.21
N ALA A 379 -11.25 11.68 20.75
CA ALA A 379 -11.42 10.99 19.48
C ALA A 379 -12.66 10.09 19.52
N GLU A 380 -13.37 10.00 18.39
CA GLU A 380 -14.46 9.05 18.22
C GLU A 380 -13.92 7.60 18.28
N PRO A 381 -14.74 6.65 18.77
CA PRO A 381 -14.35 5.24 18.77
C PRO A 381 -14.04 4.71 17.37
N GLU A 382 -12.95 3.98 17.22
CA GLU A 382 -12.45 3.48 15.94
C GLU A 382 -12.41 1.95 15.90
N GLY A 383 -12.71 1.39 14.72
CA GLY A 383 -12.48 -0.01 14.39
C GLY A 383 -13.21 -1.04 15.27
N GLN A 384 -14.33 -0.69 15.85
CA GLN A 384 -15.11 -1.59 16.72
C GLN A 384 -15.72 -2.74 15.92
N ILE A 385 -15.86 -3.90 16.58
CA ILE A 385 -16.60 -5.05 16.07
C ILE A 385 -18.03 -4.94 16.61
N ASP A 386 -18.85 -4.19 15.91
CA ASP A 386 -20.24 -3.85 16.28
C ASP A 386 -21.27 -4.89 15.84
N ARG A 387 -20.87 -5.81 14.96
CA ARG A 387 -21.76 -6.86 14.43
C ARG A 387 -21.00 -8.10 13.98
N GLN A 388 -21.73 -9.20 13.81
CA GLN A 388 -21.23 -10.44 13.24
C GLN A 388 -21.70 -10.57 11.78
N TYR A 389 -20.81 -11.09 10.92
CA TYR A 389 -21.07 -11.30 9.51
C TYR A 389 -21.27 -12.80 9.23
N PRO A 390 -22.28 -13.19 8.44
CA PRO A 390 -22.50 -14.60 8.10
C PRO A 390 -21.34 -15.15 7.25
N THR A 391 -20.91 -16.38 7.56
CA THR A 391 -19.79 -17.04 6.88
C THR A 391 -20.15 -17.69 5.57
N ASP A 392 -21.44 -17.79 5.26
CA ASP A 392 -22.04 -18.39 4.06
C ASP A 392 -22.54 -17.37 3.05
N THR A 393 -22.73 -16.13 3.48
CA THR A 393 -23.18 -15.03 2.63
C THR A 393 -21.99 -14.12 2.28
N LEU A 394 -21.45 -14.27 1.07
CA LEU A 394 -20.24 -13.64 0.61
C LEU A 394 -20.55 -12.66 -0.55
N PRO A 395 -21.11 -11.46 -0.26
CA PRO A 395 -21.59 -10.52 -1.28
C PRO A 395 -20.42 -9.83 -2.00
N GLY A 396 -20.72 -9.23 -3.15
CA GLY A 396 -19.79 -8.37 -3.87
C GLY A 396 -18.90 -9.10 -4.87
N HIS A 397 -18.12 -8.31 -5.58
CA HIS A 397 -17.15 -8.79 -6.57
C HIS A 397 -15.88 -9.27 -5.87
N THR A 398 -15.41 -10.45 -6.23
CA THR A 398 -14.14 -11.01 -5.71
C THR A 398 -13.28 -11.52 -6.84
N THR A 399 -11.96 -11.46 -6.64
CA THR A 399 -11.00 -12.03 -7.58
C THR A 399 -9.94 -12.87 -6.87
N TRP A 400 -9.41 -13.85 -7.61
CA TRP A 400 -8.36 -14.76 -7.15
C TRP A 400 -7.29 -14.87 -8.22
N ILE A 401 -6.08 -14.43 -7.88
CA ILE A 401 -4.92 -14.51 -8.78
C ILE A 401 -4.03 -15.66 -8.34
N ASP A 402 -3.87 -16.67 -9.20
CA ASP A 402 -2.99 -17.86 -9.01
C ASP A 402 -2.02 -17.95 -10.20
N GLY A 403 -0.80 -17.48 -10.01
CA GLY A 403 0.20 -17.31 -11.07
C GLY A 403 -0.28 -16.33 -12.13
N ASP A 404 -0.37 -16.77 -13.38
CA ASP A 404 -0.84 -15.95 -14.50
C ASP A 404 -2.36 -15.94 -14.68
N TYR A 405 -3.10 -16.70 -13.89
CA TYR A 405 -4.55 -16.79 -14.03
C TYR A 405 -5.28 -15.96 -12.99
N LYS A 406 -6.28 -15.21 -13.45
CA LYS A 406 -7.16 -14.41 -12.61
C LYS A 406 -8.61 -14.84 -12.81
N LEU A 407 -9.21 -15.32 -11.72
CA LEU A 407 -10.60 -15.72 -11.65
C LEU A 407 -11.42 -14.61 -11.00
N HIS A 408 -12.45 -14.12 -11.66
CA HIS A 408 -13.46 -13.24 -11.09
C HIS A 408 -14.70 -14.02 -10.67
N ARG A 409 -15.31 -13.63 -9.56
CA ARG A 409 -16.63 -14.03 -9.10
C ARG A 409 -17.47 -12.76 -8.98
N LEU A 410 -18.44 -12.60 -9.88
CA LEU A 410 -19.24 -11.40 -10.08
C LEU A 410 -20.68 -11.62 -9.62
N PRO A 411 -21.28 -10.74 -8.80
CA PRO A 411 -22.69 -10.86 -8.44
C PRO A 411 -23.58 -10.65 -9.67
N VAL A 412 -24.57 -11.52 -9.84
CA VAL A 412 -25.57 -11.39 -10.89
C VAL A 412 -26.64 -10.41 -10.45
N LYS A 413 -26.76 -9.25 -11.12
CA LYS A 413 -27.65 -8.14 -10.71
C LYS A 413 -29.12 -8.56 -10.60
N LYS A 414 -29.59 -9.47 -11.46
CA LYS A 414 -31.00 -9.88 -11.51
C LYS A 414 -31.36 -10.95 -10.48
N ASN A 415 -30.40 -11.74 -10.02
CA ASN A 415 -30.60 -12.88 -9.12
C ASN A 415 -29.72 -12.72 -7.88
N LYS A 416 -30.30 -12.24 -6.79
CA LYS A 416 -29.55 -12.09 -5.50
C LYS A 416 -29.05 -13.47 -5.03
N GLY A 417 -27.74 -13.54 -4.76
CA GLY A 417 -27.08 -14.77 -4.30
C GLY A 417 -26.45 -15.61 -5.41
N GLU A 418 -26.72 -15.33 -6.68
CA GLU A 418 -26.07 -15.96 -7.81
C GLU A 418 -24.81 -15.21 -8.25
N PHE A 419 -23.85 -15.96 -8.78
CA PHE A 419 -22.56 -15.43 -9.22
C PHE A 419 -22.18 -15.98 -10.59
N ALA A 420 -21.77 -15.07 -11.47
CA ALA A 420 -21.08 -15.39 -12.71
C ALA A 420 -19.56 -15.47 -12.44
N TYR A 421 -18.84 -16.16 -13.30
CA TYR A 421 -17.39 -16.27 -13.23
C TYR A 421 -16.77 -15.85 -14.56
N GLU A 422 -15.59 -15.25 -14.50
CA GLU A 422 -14.73 -14.97 -15.63
C GLU A 422 -13.31 -15.44 -15.30
N LEU A 423 -12.57 -15.95 -16.29
CA LEU A 423 -11.17 -16.36 -16.13
C LEU A 423 -10.32 -15.73 -17.22
N TYR A 424 -9.20 -15.11 -16.80
CA TYR A 424 -8.24 -14.49 -17.71
C TYR A 424 -6.83 -15.01 -17.49
N HIS A 425 -6.01 -14.97 -18.55
CA HIS A 425 -4.58 -15.28 -18.48
C HIS A 425 -3.78 -13.99 -18.61
N LEU A 426 -3.40 -13.38 -17.49
CA LEU A 426 -2.78 -12.05 -17.41
C LEU A 426 -1.45 -11.91 -18.15
N GLY A 427 -0.74 -13.04 -18.42
CA GLY A 427 0.49 -13.03 -19.21
C GLY A 427 0.27 -12.74 -20.69
N ASN A 428 -0.84 -13.23 -21.24
CA ASN A 428 -1.18 -13.10 -22.66
C ASN A 428 -2.26 -12.05 -22.91
N ASP A 429 -3.09 -11.77 -21.89
CA ASP A 429 -4.22 -10.86 -21.92
C ASP A 429 -4.27 -10.00 -20.66
N PRO A 430 -3.32 -9.07 -20.49
CA PRO A 430 -3.30 -8.18 -19.33
C PRO A 430 -4.50 -7.21 -19.31
N GLY A 431 -5.15 -7.00 -20.46
CA GLY A 431 -6.37 -6.18 -20.61
C GLY A 431 -7.66 -6.89 -20.23
N GLU A 432 -7.62 -8.18 -19.86
CA GLU A 432 -8.81 -8.97 -19.47
C GLU A 432 -9.94 -8.92 -20.52
N GLN A 433 -9.60 -9.11 -21.79
CA GLN A 433 -10.54 -9.00 -22.91
C GLN A 433 -11.13 -10.35 -23.30
N GLN A 434 -10.38 -11.45 -23.14
CA GLN A 434 -10.78 -12.79 -23.56
C GLN A 434 -11.10 -13.69 -22.37
N ASN A 435 -12.39 -13.86 -22.04
CA ASN A 435 -12.82 -14.80 -21.02
C ASN A 435 -12.58 -16.25 -21.48
N LEU A 436 -11.78 -17.00 -20.73
CA LEU A 436 -11.38 -18.38 -21.04
C LEU A 436 -12.36 -19.44 -20.52
N LEU A 437 -13.44 -19.06 -19.82
CA LEU A 437 -14.45 -20.01 -19.33
C LEU A 437 -15.34 -20.51 -20.48
N GLY A 438 -15.67 -21.80 -20.43
CA GLY A 438 -16.60 -22.45 -21.36
C GLY A 438 -15.96 -23.07 -22.60
N ASN A 439 -14.73 -22.69 -22.97
CA ASN A 439 -14.12 -23.12 -24.25
C ASN A 439 -12.92 -24.06 -24.10
N ASN A 440 -12.56 -24.47 -22.87
CA ASN A 440 -11.32 -25.24 -22.66
C ASN A 440 -11.43 -26.22 -21.48
N GLU A 441 -11.69 -27.49 -21.77
CA GLU A 441 -11.76 -28.56 -20.76
C GLU A 441 -10.44 -28.72 -19.97
N LYS A 442 -9.28 -28.39 -20.57
CA LYS A 442 -7.97 -28.46 -19.91
C LYS A 442 -7.88 -27.49 -18.72
N LEU A 443 -8.69 -26.43 -18.71
CA LEU A 443 -8.76 -25.47 -17.62
C LEU A 443 -9.74 -25.85 -16.50
N ALA A 444 -10.62 -26.83 -16.71
CA ALA A 444 -11.68 -27.19 -15.76
C ALA A 444 -11.12 -27.51 -14.34
N LYS A 445 -10.06 -28.29 -14.27
CA LYS A 445 -9.39 -28.65 -12.98
C LYS A 445 -8.80 -27.40 -12.30
N ARG A 446 -8.18 -26.47 -13.05
CA ARG A 446 -7.66 -25.21 -12.54
C ARG A 446 -8.77 -24.33 -12.00
N VAL A 447 -9.83 -24.15 -12.77
CA VAL A 447 -11.01 -23.36 -12.38
C VAL A 447 -11.63 -23.89 -11.09
N ALA A 448 -11.82 -25.21 -10.98
CA ALA A 448 -12.35 -25.84 -9.77
C ALA A 448 -11.46 -25.55 -8.56
N ARG A 449 -10.13 -25.72 -8.68
CA ARG A 449 -9.17 -25.42 -7.63
C ARG A 449 -9.21 -23.93 -7.23
N MET A 450 -9.25 -23.02 -8.19
CA MET A 450 -9.30 -21.57 -7.92
C MET A 450 -10.61 -21.17 -7.23
N LYS A 451 -11.75 -21.72 -7.64
CA LYS A 451 -13.06 -21.51 -6.97
C LYS A 451 -13.03 -22.00 -5.51
N THR A 452 -12.47 -23.19 -5.28
CA THR A 452 -12.33 -23.76 -3.93
C THR A 452 -11.41 -22.90 -3.07
N GLY A 453 -10.26 -22.48 -3.58
CA GLY A 453 -9.32 -21.60 -2.89
C GLY A 453 -9.92 -20.24 -2.54
N LEU A 454 -10.61 -19.61 -3.50
CA LEU A 454 -11.31 -18.36 -3.29
C LEU A 454 -12.37 -18.46 -2.18
N ALA A 455 -13.21 -19.51 -2.22
CA ALA A 455 -14.27 -19.70 -1.22
C ALA A 455 -13.69 -19.97 0.18
N ALA A 456 -12.64 -20.77 0.28
CA ALA A 456 -11.95 -21.01 1.54
C ALA A 456 -11.32 -19.73 2.12
N TRP A 457 -10.66 -18.93 1.26
CA TRP A 457 -10.09 -17.64 1.65
C TRP A 457 -11.17 -16.67 2.12
N GLN A 458 -12.27 -16.50 1.39
CA GLN A 458 -13.38 -15.64 1.79
C GLN A 458 -13.95 -16.02 3.16
N LYS A 459 -14.15 -17.32 3.43
CA LYS A 459 -14.59 -17.80 4.75
C LYS A 459 -13.60 -17.45 5.85
N SER A 460 -12.29 -17.60 5.58
CA SER A 460 -11.22 -17.17 6.49
C SER A 460 -11.26 -15.67 6.76
N VAL A 461 -11.49 -14.86 5.73
CA VAL A 461 -11.62 -13.39 5.86
C VAL A 461 -12.80 -13.03 6.76
N VAL A 462 -13.96 -13.69 6.60
CA VAL A 462 -15.14 -13.42 7.45
C VAL A 462 -14.89 -13.82 8.90
N LYS A 463 -14.18 -14.91 9.18
CA LYS A 463 -13.79 -15.27 10.55
C LYS A 463 -12.95 -14.17 11.20
N SER A 464 -11.91 -13.68 10.51
CA SER A 464 -11.11 -12.54 10.96
C SER A 464 -11.97 -11.30 11.19
N LEU A 465 -12.87 -11.00 10.23
CA LEU A 465 -13.80 -9.88 10.30
C LEU A 465 -14.70 -9.94 11.56
N ASN A 466 -15.09 -11.13 11.96
CA ASN A 466 -15.86 -11.40 13.17
C ASN A 466 -15.02 -11.38 14.48
N GLY A 467 -13.71 -11.16 14.36
CA GLY A 467 -12.81 -10.99 15.50
C GLY A 467 -12.16 -12.28 16.01
N ASP A 468 -12.27 -13.40 15.27
CA ASP A 468 -11.69 -14.69 15.72
C ASP A 468 -10.15 -14.62 15.85
N ASP A 469 -9.48 -13.74 15.12
CA ASP A 469 -8.04 -13.54 15.15
C ASP A 469 -7.53 -12.78 16.41
N TYR A 470 -8.42 -12.20 17.20
CA TYR A 470 -8.07 -11.35 18.35
C TYR A 470 -8.42 -12.00 19.71
N ARG A 471 -8.80 -13.27 19.72
CA ARG A 471 -9.15 -14.06 20.92
C ARG A 471 -7.96 -14.84 21.47
#